data_c04af92088bc5f332daccf3599afe072
#
_entry.id   c04af92088bc5f332daccf3599afe072
#
_cell.length_a   1.000
_cell.length_b   1.000
_cell.length_c   1.000
_cell.angle_alpha   90.00
_cell.angle_beta   90.00
_cell.angle_gamma   90.00
#
_symmetry.space_group_name_H-M   'P 1'
#
loop_
_entity.id
_entity.type
_entity.pdbx_description
1 polymer ?
#
loop_
_entity_poly.entity_id
_entity_poly.type
_entity_poly.pdbx_seq_one_letter_code
_entity_poly.pdbx_strand_id
1 'polypeptide(L)'
;MRALFSVSDKTGVVEFASQLVELGWEIIATGGTMKLLQDAGLKVINISEITGFPEICDGRVKTLHPKVHGGLLGRRDLDSHIAQLKENGIEFIDMVCVNLYPFKQTIAKPDVTMEDAIENIDIGGPSMLRSAAKNWSAVTVVCNPDNNAKIISEIRETGNTTKETRLQLSAEAYTHTAEYDMMIATYMRKAAGLNEKLFLEYDLKQSLRYGENPHQNAKFYATLDKVPFSLATAEQLNGKELSYNNIQDANAALNIVREFEAPFCVGLKHMNPCGAAIGTDVVDAWKKAYEADKVSIFGGIVAVNREVNKEVAELMKPIFLEIIMAPSFTDEALEVLCTKKNLRLLKVDMSKEQGGHNMYVSMNGGILVQAQDIDTKTVVADMCVTEAKPCEKQLTDLDFAWRIVKHVKSNAIVVVKDGATLGVGAGQMNRVGSAKIALEQAEAALKEVGKDIKAEGLVLGSDGFFPFDDTVTLAAEYGVKAIVQPGGSVRDEDSVKKANECGITMLCTGMRHFKH
;
A
#
# COMPACT_ATOMS: atom_id res chain seq x y z
N MET A 1 39.88 17.02 10.62
CA MET A 1 39.01 15.82 10.49
C MET A 1 38.89 15.46 9.01
N ARG A 2 38.60 14.20 8.70
CA ARG A 2 38.58 13.67 7.33
C ARG A 2 37.26 13.05 6.98
N ALA A 3 36.69 13.39 5.81
CA ALA A 3 35.48 12.82 5.27
C ALA A 3 35.78 12.07 3.95
N LEU A 4 35.36 10.82 3.86
CA LEU A 4 35.49 9.99 2.65
C LEU A 4 34.16 9.97 1.89
N PHE A 5 34.21 10.40 0.64
CA PHE A 5 33.06 10.47 -0.27
C PHE A 5 33.18 9.43 -1.38
N SER A 6 32.16 8.58 -1.50
CA SER A 6 32.03 7.60 -2.58
C SER A 6 30.55 7.40 -2.88
N VAL A 7 29.96 8.26 -3.70
CA VAL A 7 28.52 8.24 -3.98
C VAL A 7 28.25 7.91 -5.45
N SER A 8 27.23 7.11 -5.70
CA SER A 8 26.68 6.83 -7.03
C SER A 8 25.74 7.97 -7.46
N ASP A 9 24.72 8.25 -6.66
CA ASP A 9 23.87 9.44 -6.79
C ASP A 9 24.63 10.67 -6.24
N LYS A 10 24.76 11.68 -7.08
CA LYS A 10 25.54 12.91 -6.81
C LYS A 10 24.71 14.05 -6.19
N THR A 11 23.44 13.82 -5.90
CA THR A 11 22.52 14.83 -5.37
C THR A 11 23.05 15.44 -4.06
N GLY A 12 23.21 16.76 -4.03
CA GLY A 12 23.63 17.53 -2.86
C GLY A 12 25.07 17.31 -2.40
N VAL A 13 25.88 16.46 -3.07
CA VAL A 13 27.23 16.09 -2.61
C VAL A 13 28.22 17.25 -2.65
N VAL A 14 28.14 18.12 -3.66
CA VAL A 14 29.03 19.28 -3.80
C VAL A 14 28.78 20.26 -2.66
N GLU A 15 27.54 20.60 -2.40
CA GLU A 15 27.14 21.49 -1.32
C GLU A 15 27.60 20.98 0.04
N PHE A 16 27.34 19.69 0.32
CA PHE A 16 27.73 19.06 1.58
C PHE A 16 29.26 19.06 1.78
N ALA A 17 30.02 18.68 0.75
CA ALA A 17 31.46 18.67 0.80
C ALA A 17 32.04 20.10 0.95
N SER A 18 31.46 21.12 0.26
CA SER A 18 31.87 22.51 0.38
C SER A 18 31.72 23.03 1.80
N GLN A 19 30.57 22.75 2.44
CA GLN A 19 30.32 23.16 3.81
C GLN A 19 31.27 22.47 4.81
N LEU A 20 31.65 21.21 4.58
CA LEU A 20 32.67 20.54 5.39
C LEU A 20 34.06 21.16 5.22
N VAL A 21 34.44 21.52 4.00
CA VAL A 21 35.72 22.23 3.73
C VAL A 21 35.76 23.60 4.44
N GLU A 22 34.67 24.36 4.42
CA GLU A 22 34.54 25.62 5.17
C GLU A 22 34.72 25.42 6.69
N LEU A 23 34.34 24.26 7.19
CA LEU A 23 34.48 23.84 8.60
C LEU A 23 35.86 23.19 8.90
N GLY A 24 36.79 23.23 7.93
CA GLY A 24 38.15 22.74 8.11
C GLY A 24 38.35 21.27 7.93
N TRP A 25 37.42 20.56 7.28
CA TRP A 25 37.55 19.12 7.00
C TRP A 25 38.35 18.89 5.72
N GLU A 26 39.16 17.84 5.71
CA GLU A 26 39.79 17.31 4.51
C GLU A 26 38.85 16.33 3.80
N ILE A 27 38.73 16.47 2.48
CA ILE A 27 37.87 15.62 1.67
C ILE A 27 38.70 14.56 0.93
N ILE A 28 38.36 13.32 1.14
CA ILE A 28 38.88 12.16 0.40
C ILE A 28 37.75 11.67 -0.53
N ALA A 29 38.04 11.34 -1.77
CA ALA A 29 37.02 10.81 -2.66
C ALA A 29 37.55 9.78 -3.65
N THR A 30 36.59 9.04 -4.26
CA THR A 30 36.86 8.00 -5.28
C THR A 30 36.33 8.43 -6.64
N GLY A 31 37.01 8.03 -7.71
CA GLY A 31 36.54 8.02 -9.10
C GLY A 31 35.72 9.25 -9.52
N GLY A 32 34.49 9.02 -9.99
CA GLY A 32 33.60 10.09 -10.47
C GLY A 32 33.15 11.09 -9.40
N THR A 33 33.14 10.72 -8.11
CA THR A 33 32.87 11.66 -7.02
C THR A 33 34.00 12.65 -6.86
N MET A 34 35.25 12.18 -6.90
CA MET A 34 36.42 13.02 -6.86
C MET A 34 36.40 14.05 -7.97
N LYS A 35 36.20 13.60 -9.22
CA LYS A 35 36.16 14.49 -10.40
C LYS A 35 35.10 15.58 -10.22
N LEU A 36 33.89 15.22 -9.82
CA LEU A 36 32.81 16.20 -9.61
C LEU A 36 33.16 17.26 -8.56
N LEU A 37 33.77 16.86 -7.43
CA LEU A 37 34.15 17.78 -6.38
C LEU A 37 35.33 18.70 -6.80
N GLN A 38 36.30 18.17 -7.57
CA GLN A 38 37.40 18.94 -8.15
C GLN A 38 36.89 19.94 -9.20
N ASP A 39 35.99 19.55 -10.07
CA ASP A 39 35.37 20.42 -11.07
C ASP A 39 34.58 21.57 -10.42
N ALA A 40 34.09 21.36 -9.18
CA ALA A 40 33.48 22.39 -8.34
C ALA A 40 34.50 23.24 -7.57
N GLY A 41 35.81 23.07 -7.80
CA GLY A 41 36.88 23.87 -7.20
C GLY A 41 37.33 23.44 -5.82
N LEU A 42 36.89 22.29 -5.32
CA LEU A 42 37.29 21.76 -4.01
C LEU A 42 38.64 21.05 -4.07
N LYS A 43 39.45 21.21 -3.02
CA LYS A 43 40.66 20.42 -2.84
C LYS A 43 40.25 19.01 -2.33
N VAL A 44 40.52 17.99 -3.14
CA VAL A 44 40.13 16.60 -2.84
C VAL A 44 41.33 15.68 -2.93
N ILE A 45 41.54 14.86 -1.92
CA ILE A 45 42.57 13.80 -1.86
C ILE A 45 42.02 12.55 -2.56
N ASN A 46 42.79 12.01 -3.51
CA ASN A 46 42.40 10.77 -4.15
C ASN A 46 42.57 9.60 -3.16
N ILE A 47 41.64 8.66 -3.14
CA ILE A 47 41.73 7.48 -2.30
C ILE A 47 43.03 6.67 -2.55
N SER A 48 43.57 6.67 -3.77
CA SER A 48 44.82 6.01 -4.11
C SER A 48 46.03 6.65 -3.44
N GLU A 49 46.00 7.94 -3.12
CA GLU A 49 47.04 8.62 -2.35
C GLU A 49 47.06 8.14 -0.87
N ILE A 50 45.86 7.85 -0.32
CA ILE A 50 45.72 7.29 1.03
C ILE A 50 46.19 5.84 1.08
N THR A 51 45.73 5.03 0.11
CA THR A 51 46.05 3.59 0.10
C THR A 51 47.49 3.33 -0.34
N GLY A 52 48.04 4.20 -1.19
CA GLY A 52 49.32 3.94 -1.89
C GLY A 52 49.19 2.82 -2.92
N PHE A 53 47.95 2.47 -3.33
CA PHE A 53 47.66 1.38 -4.24
C PHE A 53 46.74 1.84 -5.36
N PRO A 54 47.01 1.45 -6.63
CA PRO A 54 46.15 1.83 -7.74
C PRO A 54 44.80 1.13 -7.69
N GLU A 55 43.81 1.71 -8.35
CA GLU A 55 42.56 1.04 -8.67
C GLU A 55 42.83 -0.10 -9.65
N ILE A 56 42.30 -1.31 -9.38
CA ILE A 56 42.46 -2.50 -10.21
C ILE A 56 41.14 -3.19 -10.47
N CYS A 57 41.15 -4.16 -11.40
CA CYS A 57 39.95 -4.93 -11.80
C CYS A 57 38.80 -4.02 -12.23
N ASP A 58 39.10 -3.04 -13.12
CA ASP A 58 38.13 -2.08 -13.67
C ASP A 58 37.32 -1.34 -12.59
N GLY A 59 37.97 -1.07 -11.45
CA GLY A 59 37.35 -0.32 -10.35
C GLY A 59 36.66 -1.17 -9.29
N ARG A 60 36.63 -2.48 -9.44
CA ARG A 60 36.05 -3.37 -8.41
C ARG A 60 36.83 -3.34 -7.09
N VAL A 61 38.15 -3.04 -7.16
CA VAL A 61 39.03 -2.95 -5.98
C VAL A 61 39.69 -1.56 -5.95
N LYS A 62 39.24 -0.72 -5.03
CA LYS A 62 39.80 0.62 -4.79
C LYS A 62 39.74 1.03 -3.30
N THR A 63 38.65 0.71 -2.63
CA THR A 63 38.43 1.08 -1.21
C THR A 63 38.58 -0.09 -0.26
N LEU A 64 38.64 -1.33 -0.75
CA LEU A 64 38.88 -2.55 0.04
C LEU A 64 40.35 -2.64 0.42
N HIS A 65 40.80 -1.77 1.31
CA HIS A 65 42.20 -1.66 1.69
C HIS A 65 42.34 -1.44 3.20
N PRO A 66 43.36 -2.05 3.88
CA PRO A 66 43.57 -1.90 5.32
C PRO A 66 43.66 -0.44 5.79
N LYS A 67 44.25 0.45 4.99
CA LYS A 67 44.31 1.89 5.34
C LYS A 67 42.95 2.56 5.38
N VAL A 68 42.01 2.17 4.55
CA VAL A 68 40.63 2.70 4.57
C VAL A 68 39.87 2.12 5.76
N HIS A 69 39.80 0.79 5.84
CA HIS A 69 39.02 0.12 6.89
C HIS A 69 39.67 0.27 8.28
N GLY A 70 40.99 0.34 8.37
CA GLY A 70 41.69 0.65 9.61
C GLY A 70 41.34 2.06 10.11
N GLY A 71 41.35 3.07 9.21
CA GLY A 71 40.96 4.44 9.54
C GLY A 71 39.52 4.57 10.04
N LEU A 72 38.60 3.71 9.52
CA LEU A 72 37.20 3.66 9.94
C LEU A 72 36.97 2.84 11.22
N LEU A 73 37.61 1.66 11.34
CA LEU A 73 37.36 0.69 12.41
C LEU A 73 38.22 0.92 13.67
N GLY A 74 39.29 1.71 13.54
CA GLY A 74 40.18 1.99 14.64
C GLY A 74 39.47 2.66 15.82
N ARG A 75 39.47 2.03 16.96
CA ARG A 75 38.89 2.57 18.19
C ARG A 75 39.81 3.65 18.75
N ARG A 76 39.30 4.86 18.97
CA ARG A 76 40.03 6.05 19.39
C ARG A 76 40.25 6.09 20.92
N ASP A 77 39.52 5.24 21.64
CA ASP A 77 39.61 5.08 23.09
C ASP A 77 40.54 3.91 23.53
N LEU A 78 41.21 3.25 22.57
CA LEU A 78 42.17 2.15 22.85
C LEU A 78 43.56 2.52 22.36
N ASP A 79 44.49 2.69 23.29
CA ASP A 79 45.91 3.01 23.00
C ASP A 79 46.57 1.98 22.08
N SER A 80 46.22 0.70 22.21
CA SER A 80 46.72 -0.37 21.35
C SER A 80 46.29 -0.19 19.88
N HIS A 81 45.06 0.26 19.62
CA HIS A 81 44.61 0.53 18.26
C HIS A 81 45.30 1.78 17.68
N ILE A 82 45.45 2.83 18.49
CA ILE A 82 46.14 4.05 18.08
C ILE A 82 47.60 3.74 17.71
N ALA A 83 48.30 2.95 18.52
CA ALA A 83 49.68 2.54 18.26
C ALA A 83 49.82 1.73 16.97
N GLN A 84 48.95 0.73 16.75
CA GLN A 84 48.95 -0.11 15.55
C GLN A 84 48.64 0.72 14.27
N LEU A 85 47.67 1.61 14.32
CA LEU A 85 47.36 2.49 13.18
C LEU A 85 48.57 3.39 12.83
N LYS A 86 49.18 3.98 13.84
CA LYS A 86 50.37 4.84 13.67
C LYS A 86 51.57 4.06 13.10
N GLU A 87 51.82 2.86 13.59
CA GLU A 87 52.89 1.98 13.10
C GLU A 87 52.71 1.64 11.61
N ASN A 88 51.43 1.47 11.17
CA ASN A 88 51.11 1.15 9.79
C ASN A 88 50.82 2.37 8.91
N GLY A 89 51.04 3.61 9.40
CA GLY A 89 50.81 4.84 8.66
C GLY A 89 49.36 5.04 8.28
N ILE A 90 48.44 4.64 9.17
CA ILE A 90 46.99 4.75 8.97
C ILE A 90 46.45 5.92 9.79
N GLU A 91 45.80 6.86 9.13
CA GLU A 91 45.14 7.96 9.78
C GLU A 91 43.64 7.71 9.89
N PHE A 92 43.00 8.31 10.89
CA PHE A 92 41.57 8.18 11.10
C PHE A 92 40.77 8.83 9.98
N ILE A 93 39.64 8.21 9.66
CA ILE A 93 38.55 8.76 8.83
C ILE A 93 37.39 9.02 9.77
N ASP A 94 36.92 10.28 9.81
CA ASP A 94 35.94 10.74 10.79
C ASP A 94 34.50 10.65 10.27
N MET A 95 34.36 10.65 8.93
CA MET A 95 33.08 10.56 8.26
C MET A 95 33.18 9.73 6.98
N VAL A 96 32.11 9.01 6.68
CA VAL A 96 31.90 8.34 5.38
C VAL A 96 30.57 8.81 4.81
N CYS A 97 30.60 9.33 3.58
CA CYS A 97 29.42 9.66 2.79
C CYS A 97 29.38 8.74 1.58
N VAL A 98 28.49 7.77 1.62
CA VAL A 98 28.41 6.67 0.63
C VAL A 98 26.95 6.34 0.36
N ASN A 99 26.53 6.35 -0.90
CA ASN A 99 25.33 5.68 -1.37
C ASN A 99 25.69 4.58 -2.37
N LEU A 100 24.83 3.57 -2.49
CA LEU A 100 25.14 2.36 -3.23
C LEU A 100 24.79 2.49 -4.71
N TYR A 101 25.28 1.57 -5.53
CA TYR A 101 24.92 1.49 -6.94
C TYR A 101 23.42 1.21 -7.10
N PRO A 102 22.78 1.74 -8.16
CA PRO A 102 21.33 1.68 -8.35
C PRO A 102 20.85 0.30 -8.83
N PHE A 103 21.09 -0.74 -8.06
CA PHE A 103 20.76 -2.13 -8.40
C PHE A 103 19.27 -2.31 -8.73
N LYS A 104 18.37 -1.71 -7.93
CA LYS A 104 16.91 -1.76 -8.15
C LYS A 104 16.53 -1.25 -9.55
N GLN A 105 17.08 -0.09 -9.93
CA GLN A 105 16.80 0.51 -11.24
C GLN A 105 17.43 -0.30 -12.38
N THR A 106 18.58 -0.92 -12.13
CA THR A 106 19.25 -1.75 -13.13
C THR A 106 18.44 -3.00 -13.44
N ILE A 107 18.02 -3.75 -12.42
CA ILE A 107 17.24 -4.98 -12.61
C ILE A 107 15.79 -4.75 -13.07
N ALA A 108 15.29 -3.52 -12.99
CA ALA A 108 13.96 -3.14 -13.49
C ALA A 108 13.92 -2.91 -15.01
N LYS A 109 15.07 -2.84 -15.69
CA LYS A 109 15.13 -2.68 -17.15
C LYS A 109 14.64 -3.94 -17.85
N PRO A 110 13.82 -3.82 -18.92
CA PRO A 110 13.25 -5.00 -19.61
C PRO A 110 14.29 -5.94 -20.22
N ASP A 111 15.43 -5.40 -20.63
CA ASP A 111 16.51 -6.06 -21.38
C ASP A 111 17.79 -6.24 -20.55
N VAL A 112 17.71 -6.16 -19.22
CA VAL A 112 18.87 -6.32 -18.34
C VAL A 112 19.46 -7.72 -18.49
N THR A 113 20.77 -7.78 -18.71
CA THR A 113 21.52 -9.04 -18.71
C THR A 113 21.96 -9.40 -17.30
N MET A 114 22.30 -10.68 -17.09
CA MET A 114 22.88 -11.13 -15.81
C MET A 114 24.21 -10.43 -15.53
N GLU A 115 24.99 -10.16 -16.55
CA GLU A 115 26.28 -9.45 -16.45
C GLU A 115 26.06 -8.00 -16.01
N ASP A 116 25.12 -7.28 -16.61
CA ASP A 116 24.76 -5.92 -16.20
C ASP A 116 24.32 -5.86 -14.74
N ALA A 117 23.51 -6.83 -14.31
CA ALA A 117 23.06 -6.91 -12.93
C ALA A 117 24.24 -7.12 -11.97
N ILE A 118 25.17 -8.05 -12.30
CA ILE A 118 26.35 -8.34 -11.48
C ILE A 118 27.27 -7.12 -11.37
N GLU A 119 27.53 -6.41 -12.48
CA GLU A 119 28.39 -5.22 -12.49
C GLU A 119 27.82 -4.05 -11.66
N ASN A 120 26.52 -4.06 -11.40
CA ASN A 120 25.87 -3.10 -10.54
C ASN A 120 25.71 -3.56 -9.07
N ILE A 121 26.37 -4.65 -8.67
CA ILE A 121 26.50 -5.03 -7.26
C ILE A 121 27.70 -4.28 -6.64
N ASP A 122 27.40 -3.37 -5.72
CA ASP A 122 28.43 -2.62 -5.00
C ASP A 122 29.00 -3.46 -3.84
N ILE A 123 30.31 -3.61 -3.82
CA ILE A 123 31.04 -4.32 -2.73
C ILE A 123 31.71 -3.32 -1.80
N GLY A 124 32.37 -2.30 -2.36
CA GLY A 124 33.14 -1.32 -1.60
C GLY A 124 32.26 -0.40 -0.76
N GLY A 125 31.15 0.05 -1.29
CA GLY A 125 30.19 0.91 -0.62
C GLY A 125 29.63 0.29 0.67
N PRO A 126 28.97 -0.90 0.58
CA PRO A 126 28.47 -1.60 1.77
C PRO A 126 29.58 -1.89 2.80
N SER A 127 30.78 -2.24 2.34
CA SER A 127 31.91 -2.52 3.25
C SER A 127 32.33 -1.27 4.05
N MET A 128 32.39 -0.10 3.42
CA MET A 128 32.70 1.16 4.08
C MET A 128 31.57 1.60 5.02
N LEU A 129 30.32 1.52 4.59
CA LEU A 129 29.14 1.84 5.42
C LEU A 129 29.13 0.99 6.69
N ARG A 130 29.29 -0.31 6.57
CA ARG A 130 29.28 -1.24 7.70
C ARG A 130 30.47 -1.04 8.64
N SER A 131 31.66 -0.71 8.11
CA SER A 131 32.84 -0.38 8.93
C SER A 131 32.63 0.90 9.74
N ALA A 132 32.13 1.96 9.13
CA ALA A 132 31.82 3.22 9.79
C ALA A 132 30.69 3.03 10.82
N ALA A 133 29.60 2.39 10.43
CA ALA A 133 28.45 2.12 11.28
C ALA A 133 28.83 1.28 12.53
N LYS A 134 29.72 0.29 12.39
CA LYS A 134 30.24 -0.47 13.54
C LYS A 134 30.99 0.41 14.54
N ASN A 135 31.69 1.42 14.07
CA ASN A 135 32.46 2.35 14.91
C ASN A 135 31.73 3.68 15.13
N TRP A 136 30.39 3.64 15.20
CA TRP A 136 29.52 4.83 15.33
C TRP A 136 29.87 5.74 16.51
N SER A 137 30.48 5.21 17.55
CA SER A 137 30.92 6.05 18.69
C SER A 137 31.93 7.13 18.29
N ALA A 138 32.63 6.94 17.18
CA ALA A 138 33.70 7.79 16.72
C ALA A 138 33.52 8.29 15.26
N VAL A 139 32.78 7.56 14.42
CA VAL A 139 32.67 7.83 12.97
C VAL A 139 31.24 8.17 12.60
N THR A 140 31.07 9.21 11.80
CA THR A 140 29.79 9.60 11.20
C THR A 140 29.61 8.85 9.88
N VAL A 141 28.51 8.11 9.73
CA VAL A 141 28.16 7.39 8.49
C VAL A 141 26.94 8.05 7.85
N VAL A 142 27.05 8.42 6.58
CA VAL A 142 25.99 9.13 5.83
C VAL A 142 25.68 8.32 4.57
N CYS A 143 24.48 7.76 4.49
CA CYS A 143 23.99 7.08 3.30
C CYS A 143 22.77 7.78 2.66
N ASN A 144 22.14 8.72 3.38
CA ASN A 144 20.99 9.50 2.94
C ASN A 144 21.33 11.01 2.98
N PRO A 145 21.22 11.73 1.85
CA PRO A 145 21.50 13.18 1.78
C PRO A 145 20.56 14.04 2.63
N ASP A 146 19.37 13.55 3.00
CA ASP A 146 18.42 14.28 3.86
C ASP A 146 19.01 14.62 5.24
N ASN A 147 20.01 13.87 5.69
CA ASN A 147 20.72 14.12 6.95
C ASN A 147 21.76 15.23 6.88
N ASN A 148 22.16 15.69 5.67
CA ASN A 148 23.28 16.60 5.48
C ASN A 148 23.12 17.90 6.26
N ALA A 149 21.94 18.52 6.21
CA ALA A 149 21.67 19.79 6.89
C ALA A 149 21.82 19.68 8.41
N LYS A 150 21.31 18.60 9.02
CA LYS A 150 21.43 18.31 10.45
C LYS A 150 22.90 18.10 10.84
N ILE A 151 23.63 17.31 10.06
CA ILE A 151 25.05 17.02 10.29
C ILE A 151 25.89 18.31 10.28
N ILE A 152 25.69 19.16 9.27
CA ILE A 152 26.41 20.45 9.17
C ILE A 152 26.08 21.37 10.34
N SER A 153 24.81 21.43 10.77
CA SER A 153 24.43 22.24 11.95
C SER A 153 25.17 21.79 13.20
N GLU A 154 25.16 20.47 13.48
CA GLU A 154 25.86 19.92 14.65
C GLU A 154 27.38 20.16 14.61
N ILE A 155 28.02 20.01 13.43
CA ILE A 155 29.47 20.26 13.27
C ILE A 155 29.78 21.71 13.49
N ARG A 156 28.98 22.67 13.03
CA ARG A 156 29.17 24.12 13.28
C ARG A 156 29.09 24.46 14.75
N GLU A 157 28.18 23.83 15.48
CA GLU A 157 27.91 24.11 16.89
C GLU A 157 28.96 23.50 17.83
N THR A 158 29.37 22.25 17.54
CA THR A 158 30.15 21.44 18.46
C THR A 158 31.51 20.94 17.92
N GLY A 159 31.79 21.19 16.65
CA GLY A 159 32.98 20.71 15.93
C GLY A 159 32.84 19.26 15.42
N ASN A 160 31.77 18.54 15.79
CA ASN A 160 31.51 17.15 15.34
C ASN A 160 29.99 16.84 15.46
N THR A 161 29.57 15.70 14.92
CA THR A 161 28.22 15.16 15.18
C THR A 161 28.09 14.66 16.62
N THR A 162 26.88 14.66 17.17
CA THR A 162 26.59 14.10 18.49
C THR A 162 26.64 12.56 18.47
N LYS A 163 26.81 11.94 19.63
CA LYS A 163 26.77 10.47 19.73
C LYS A 163 25.41 9.92 19.35
N GLU A 164 24.35 10.61 19.72
CA GLU A 164 22.96 10.27 19.41
C GLU A 164 22.74 10.24 17.90
N THR A 165 23.19 11.29 17.21
CA THR A 165 23.10 11.36 15.74
C THR A 165 23.91 10.26 15.08
N ARG A 166 25.16 10.00 15.52
CA ARG A 166 25.96 8.89 14.97
C ARG A 166 25.30 7.53 15.17
N LEU A 167 24.65 7.28 16.30
CA LEU A 167 23.90 6.04 16.54
C LEU A 167 22.71 5.90 15.60
N GLN A 168 21.94 6.97 15.39
CA GLN A 168 20.84 7.02 14.43
C GLN A 168 21.32 6.71 13.01
N LEU A 169 22.35 7.41 12.55
CA LEU A 169 22.96 7.20 11.23
C LEU A 169 23.53 5.79 11.06
N SER A 170 24.09 5.20 12.12
CA SER A 170 24.56 3.82 12.11
C SER A 170 23.40 2.83 11.89
N ALA A 171 22.28 3.03 12.57
CA ALA A 171 21.09 2.19 12.37
C ALA A 171 20.57 2.32 10.93
N GLU A 172 20.52 3.55 10.40
CA GLU A 172 20.11 3.81 9.01
C GLU A 172 21.04 3.13 8.00
N ALA A 173 22.36 3.21 8.20
CA ALA A 173 23.34 2.56 7.32
C ALA A 173 23.20 1.03 7.31
N TYR A 174 22.94 0.39 8.48
CA TYR A 174 22.68 -1.04 8.52
C TYR A 174 21.36 -1.42 7.87
N THR A 175 20.32 -0.63 8.03
CA THR A 175 19.03 -0.81 7.32
C THR A 175 19.27 -0.75 5.82
N HIS A 176 19.92 0.31 5.32
CA HIS A 176 20.23 0.51 3.90
C HIS A 176 21.02 -0.65 3.29
N THR A 177 22.01 -1.18 3.99
CA THR A 177 22.77 -2.35 3.49
C THR A 177 21.95 -3.64 3.55
N ALA A 178 21.07 -3.82 4.53
CA ALA A 178 20.19 -4.99 4.61
C ALA A 178 19.17 -5.02 3.47
N GLU A 179 18.53 -3.90 3.17
CA GLU A 179 17.60 -3.73 2.03
C GLU A 179 18.29 -4.02 0.70
N TYR A 180 19.50 -3.49 0.53
CA TYR A 180 20.32 -3.75 -0.66
C TYR A 180 20.63 -5.24 -0.83
N ASP A 181 21.08 -5.92 0.23
CA ASP A 181 21.37 -7.34 0.20
C ASP A 181 20.12 -8.20 -0.03
N MET A 182 18.95 -7.80 0.51
CA MET A 182 17.67 -8.49 0.23
C MET A 182 17.30 -8.45 -1.25
N MET A 183 17.47 -7.32 -1.92
CA MET A 183 17.21 -7.19 -3.36
C MET A 183 18.14 -8.09 -4.18
N ILE A 184 19.45 -8.06 -3.87
CA ILE A 184 20.45 -8.91 -4.53
C ILE A 184 20.14 -10.39 -4.31
N ALA A 185 19.87 -10.79 -3.06
CA ALA A 185 19.56 -12.17 -2.71
C ALA A 185 18.31 -12.67 -3.46
N THR A 186 17.28 -11.85 -3.57
CA THR A 186 16.05 -12.17 -4.32
C THR A 186 16.36 -12.41 -5.80
N TYR A 187 17.09 -11.49 -6.43
CA TYR A 187 17.48 -11.61 -7.83
C TYR A 187 18.34 -12.85 -8.08
N MET A 188 19.39 -13.05 -7.29
CA MET A 188 20.32 -14.17 -7.43
C MET A 188 19.66 -15.53 -7.18
N ARG A 189 18.76 -15.64 -6.20
CA ARG A 189 17.99 -16.86 -5.94
C ARG A 189 17.12 -17.24 -7.13
N LYS A 190 16.43 -16.27 -7.73
CA LYS A 190 15.62 -16.47 -8.93
C LYS A 190 16.48 -16.94 -10.10
N ALA A 191 17.62 -16.30 -10.35
CA ALA A 191 18.56 -16.66 -11.41
C ALA A 191 19.16 -18.06 -11.21
N ALA A 192 19.41 -18.46 -9.97
CA ALA A 192 19.95 -19.78 -9.62
C ALA A 192 18.88 -20.89 -9.57
N GLY A 193 17.60 -20.60 -9.82
CA GLY A 193 16.51 -21.57 -9.73
C GLY A 193 16.28 -22.12 -8.30
N LEU A 194 16.68 -21.38 -7.27
CA LEU A 194 16.48 -21.77 -5.88
C LEU A 194 15.04 -21.48 -5.44
N ASN A 195 14.57 -22.23 -4.44
CA ASN A 195 13.28 -21.94 -3.81
C ASN A 195 13.20 -20.47 -3.38
N GLU A 196 12.06 -19.86 -3.63
CA GLU A 196 11.77 -18.49 -3.24
C GLU A 196 11.94 -18.30 -1.72
N LYS A 197 12.44 -17.13 -1.33
CA LYS A 197 12.47 -16.67 0.05
C LYS A 197 11.76 -15.34 0.11
N LEU A 198 10.73 -15.25 0.94
CA LEU A 198 9.97 -14.03 1.12
C LEU A 198 10.71 -13.06 2.04
N PHE A 199 10.96 -11.86 1.56
CA PHE A 199 11.41 -10.72 2.35
C PHE A 199 10.30 -9.67 2.33
N LEU A 200 9.95 -9.12 3.50
CA LEU A 200 8.96 -8.06 3.65
C LEU A 200 9.61 -6.87 4.35
N GLU A 201 9.39 -5.70 3.78
CA GLU A 201 9.92 -4.44 4.27
C GLU A 201 8.80 -3.41 4.38
N TYR A 202 8.65 -2.87 5.59
CA TYR A 202 7.64 -1.86 5.89
C TYR A 202 8.14 -0.95 7.00
N ASP A 203 7.94 0.35 6.84
CA ASP A 203 8.22 1.33 7.88
C ASP A 203 7.05 1.52 8.84
N LEU A 204 7.35 1.75 10.12
CA LEU A 204 6.34 2.09 11.10
C LEU A 204 5.73 3.46 10.79
N LYS A 205 4.48 3.47 10.32
CA LYS A 205 3.75 4.71 10.06
C LYS A 205 3.07 5.26 11.32
N GLN A 206 2.46 4.38 12.12
CA GLN A 206 1.71 4.79 13.31
C GLN A 206 1.69 3.68 14.37
N SER A 207 1.96 4.03 15.63
CA SER A 207 1.63 3.18 16.78
C SER A 207 0.16 3.39 17.11
N LEU A 208 -0.62 2.31 17.08
CA LEU A 208 -2.06 2.38 17.30
C LEU A 208 -2.38 2.27 18.79
N ARG A 209 -3.46 2.88 19.22
CA ARG A 209 -3.89 2.86 20.62
C ARG A 209 -4.12 1.44 21.14
N TYR A 210 -4.70 0.56 20.31
CA TYR A 210 -4.89 -0.87 20.51
C TYR A 210 -5.25 -1.51 19.16
N GLY A 211 -5.29 -2.85 19.09
CA GLY A 211 -5.67 -3.61 17.92
C GLY A 211 -7.18 -3.66 17.69
N GLU A 212 -7.68 -4.78 17.20
CA GLU A 212 -9.11 -5.00 17.04
C GLU A 212 -9.85 -4.89 18.38
N ASN A 213 -9.19 -5.38 19.44
CA ASN A 213 -9.70 -5.31 20.82
C ASN A 213 -8.75 -4.54 21.73
N PRO A 214 -9.25 -3.92 22.84
CA PRO A 214 -8.47 -3.04 23.71
C PRO A 214 -7.23 -3.66 24.36
N HIS A 215 -7.19 -4.98 24.53
CA HIS A 215 -6.06 -5.69 25.13
C HIS A 215 -4.94 -6.07 24.12
N GLN A 216 -5.14 -5.81 22.83
CA GLN A 216 -4.20 -6.15 21.78
C GLN A 216 -3.35 -4.94 21.41
N ASN A 217 -2.02 -5.10 21.44
CA ASN A 217 -1.11 -4.09 20.90
C ASN A 217 -1.16 -4.11 19.37
N ALA A 218 -1.11 -2.95 18.74
CA ALA A 218 -1.12 -2.85 17.29
C ALA A 218 -0.28 -1.68 16.76
N LYS A 219 0.18 -1.86 15.53
CA LYS A 219 0.95 -0.88 14.79
C LYS A 219 0.52 -0.92 13.33
N PHE A 220 0.58 0.20 12.67
CA PHE A 220 0.40 0.32 11.24
C PHE A 220 1.76 0.57 10.60
N TYR A 221 2.13 -0.30 9.69
CA TYR A 221 3.32 -0.19 8.88
C TYR A 221 2.94 0.11 7.43
N ALA A 222 3.77 0.87 6.73
CA ALA A 222 3.55 1.28 5.35
C ALA A 222 4.77 0.95 4.49
N THR A 223 4.55 0.71 3.20
CA THR A 223 5.63 0.66 2.21
C THR A 223 6.12 2.07 1.90
N LEU A 224 7.36 2.20 1.42
CA LEU A 224 7.91 3.48 0.96
C LEU A 224 7.29 3.92 -0.38
N ASP A 225 6.80 2.99 -1.18
CA ASP A 225 6.20 3.27 -2.48
C ASP A 225 4.85 3.98 -2.30
N LYS A 226 4.63 5.03 -3.10
CA LYS A 226 3.33 5.72 -3.18
C LYS A 226 2.39 4.88 -4.01
N VAL A 227 1.36 4.36 -3.37
CA VAL A 227 0.35 3.48 -3.99
C VAL A 227 -1.00 4.20 -3.98
N PRO A 228 -1.69 4.33 -5.13
CA PRO A 228 -3.06 4.82 -5.17
C PRO A 228 -4.02 3.95 -4.36
N PHE A 229 -5.16 4.50 -3.96
CA PHE A 229 -6.15 3.84 -3.11
C PHE A 229 -5.56 3.31 -1.79
N SER A 230 -4.55 3.99 -1.24
CA SER A 230 -3.82 3.56 -0.06
C SER A 230 -3.98 4.53 1.12
N LEU A 231 -4.23 3.96 2.30
CA LEU A 231 -4.18 4.72 3.56
C LEU A 231 -2.76 5.08 3.99
N ALA A 232 -1.76 4.38 3.44
CA ALA A 232 -0.36 4.69 3.71
C ALA A 232 0.03 6.09 3.23
N THR A 233 -0.59 6.58 2.15
CA THR A 233 -0.33 7.89 1.54
C THR A 233 -1.47 8.88 1.72
N ALA A 234 -2.58 8.48 2.37
CA ALA A 234 -3.71 9.36 2.62
C ALA A 234 -3.35 10.54 3.51
N GLU A 235 -3.89 11.71 3.18
CA GLU A 235 -3.78 12.93 3.98
C GLU A 235 -5.00 13.06 4.89
N GLN A 236 -4.78 13.10 6.20
CA GLN A 236 -5.85 13.32 7.15
C GLN A 236 -6.07 14.82 7.39
N LEU A 237 -7.21 15.34 6.95
CA LEU A 237 -7.56 16.77 7.01
C LEU A 237 -8.23 17.16 8.32
N ASN A 238 -8.90 16.23 9.00
CA ASN A 238 -9.61 16.47 10.27
C ASN A 238 -9.73 15.18 11.08
N GLY A 239 -10.01 15.33 12.37
CA GLY A 239 -10.40 14.25 13.27
C GLY A 239 -9.28 13.69 14.13
N LYS A 240 -9.61 12.66 14.90
CA LYS A 240 -8.67 11.90 15.74
C LYS A 240 -7.85 10.95 14.86
N GLU A 241 -6.73 10.46 15.39
CA GLU A 241 -5.96 9.39 14.77
C GLU A 241 -6.83 8.18 14.40
N LEU A 242 -6.42 7.48 13.34
CA LEU A 242 -7.09 6.26 12.92
C LEU A 242 -6.84 5.14 13.94
N SER A 243 -7.89 4.37 14.25
CA SER A 243 -7.77 3.13 14.99
C SER A 243 -7.50 1.95 14.05
N TYR A 244 -7.14 0.80 14.62
CA TYR A 244 -6.99 -0.45 13.89
C TYR A 244 -8.22 -0.79 13.03
N ASN A 245 -9.42 -0.76 13.65
CA ASN A 245 -10.67 -1.03 12.95
C ASN A 245 -10.98 0.03 11.86
N ASN A 246 -10.65 1.31 12.13
CA ASN A 246 -10.78 2.36 11.13
C ASN A 246 -9.94 2.08 9.88
N ILE A 247 -8.69 1.62 10.06
CA ILE A 247 -7.78 1.30 8.94
C ILE A 247 -8.30 0.11 8.14
N GLN A 248 -8.78 -0.96 8.81
CA GLN A 248 -9.36 -2.12 8.13
C GLN A 248 -10.61 -1.75 7.31
N ASP A 249 -11.55 -1.05 7.94
CA ASP A 249 -12.80 -0.62 7.29
C ASP A 249 -12.53 0.34 6.13
N ALA A 250 -11.64 1.32 6.32
CA ALA A 250 -11.28 2.28 5.30
C ALA A 250 -10.59 1.61 4.10
N ASN A 251 -9.69 0.67 4.33
CA ASN A 251 -9.06 -0.11 3.26
C ASN A 251 -10.09 -0.95 2.48
N ALA A 252 -11.07 -1.54 3.16
CA ALA A 252 -12.14 -2.29 2.51
C ALA A 252 -13.02 -1.36 1.65
N ALA A 253 -13.34 -0.15 2.13
CA ALA A 253 -14.11 0.84 1.36
C ALA A 253 -13.36 1.32 0.11
N LEU A 254 -12.05 1.57 0.20
CA LEU A 254 -11.23 1.96 -0.95
C LEU A 254 -11.18 0.85 -2.02
N ASN A 255 -11.12 -0.41 -1.60
CA ASN A 255 -11.16 -1.55 -2.52
C ASN A 255 -12.50 -1.65 -3.28
N ILE A 256 -13.61 -1.19 -2.70
CA ILE A 256 -14.90 -1.13 -3.39
C ILE A 256 -14.95 0.07 -4.34
N VAL A 257 -14.53 1.25 -3.87
CA VAL A 257 -14.60 2.50 -4.65
C VAL A 257 -13.85 2.40 -5.97
N ARG A 258 -12.71 1.72 -6.00
CA ARG A 258 -11.88 1.57 -7.21
C ARG A 258 -12.54 0.76 -8.34
N GLU A 259 -13.61 -0.01 -8.05
CA GLU A 259 -14.34 -0.78 -9.05
C GLU A 259 -15.17 0.11 -10.00
N PHE A 260 -15.41 1.38 -9.65
CA PHE A 260 -16.37 2.23 -10.32
C PHE A 260 -15.75 3.51 -10.88
N GLU A 261 -15.98 3.75 -12.19
CA GLU A 261 -15.60 5.01 -12.85
C GLU A 261 -16.71 6.08 -12.78
N ALA A 262 -17.98 5.67 -12.77
CA ALA A 262 -19.12 6.58 -12.56
C ALA A 262 -19.09 7.19 -11.14
N PRO A 263 -19.78 8.32 -10.89
CA PRO A 263 -19.92 8.83 -9.53
C PRO A 263 -20.50 7.76 -8.61
N PHE A 264 -19.75 7.43 -7.55
CA PHE A 264 -20.06 6.29 -6.69
C PHE A 264 -19.86 6.65 -5.21
N CYS A 265 -20.70 6.06 -4.38
CA CYS A 265 -20.63 6.16 -2.93
C CYS A 265 -20.83 4.80 -2.28
N VAL A 266 -20.05 4.49 -1.26
CA VAL A 266 -20.27 3.34 -0.39
C VAL A 266 -20.22 3.74 1.08
N GLY A 267 -21.23 3.30 1.82
CA GLY A 267 -21.25 3.24 3.29
C GLY A 267 -20.84 1.84 3.72
N LEU A 268 -19.94 1.74 4.71
CA LEU A 268 -19.32 0.48 5.08
C LEU A 268 -19.24 0.35 6.60
N LYS A 269 -19.42 -0.87 7.09
CA LYS A 269 -19.26 -1.23 8.50
C LYS A 269 -18.74 -2.65 8.64
N HIS A 270 -17.73 -2.85 9.48
CA HIS A 270 -17.10 -4.16 9.70
C HIS A 270 -16.63 -4.82 8.40
N MET A 271 -15.98 -4.02 7.54
CA MET A 271 -15.44 -4.39 6.21
C MET A 271 -16.48 -4.91 5.20
N ASN A 272 -17.78 -4.72 5.44
CA ASN A 272 -18.84 -5.04 4.50
C ASN A 272 -19.63 -3.78 4.12
N PRO A 273 -20.04 -3.63 2.85
CA PRO A 273 -20.90 -2.54 2.45
C PRO A 273 -22.29 -2.68 3.12
N CYS A 274 -22.79 -1.64 3.73
CA CYS A 274 -24.17 -1.55 4.18
C CYS A 274 -25.04 -0.82 3.15
N GLY A 275 -24.46 0.11 2.38
CA GLY A 275 -25.12 0.76 1.27
C GLY A 275 -24.10 1.19 0.23
N ALA A 276 -24.38 0.92 -1.04
CA ALA A 276 -23.52 1.31 -2.16
C ALA A 276 -24.38 1.73 -3.35
N ALA A 277 -23.99 2.80 -4.04
CA ALA A 277 -24.73 3.27 -5.18
C ALA A 277 -23.91 4.06 -6.20
N ILE A 278 -24.28 3.92 -7.48
CA ILE A 278 -23.91 4.82 -8.56
C ILE A 278 -24.94 5.95 -8.62
N GLY A 279 -24.47 7.17 -8.79
CA GLY A 279 -25.29 8.36 -8.97
C GLY A 279 -24.98 9.12 -10.26
N THR A 280 -25.80 10.11 -10.56
CA THR A 280 -25.50 11.10 -11.61
C THR A 280 -24.38 12.04 -11.18
N ASP A 281 -24.25 12.25 -9.88
CA ASP A 281 -23.18 13.00 -9.20
C ASP A 281 -22.94 12.43 -7.80
N VAL A 282 -22.06 13.05 -7.02
CA VAL A 282 -21.72 12.59 -5.66
C VAL A 282 -22.89 12.73 -4.68
N VAL A 283 -23.79 13.69 -4.90
CA VAL A 283 -24.96 13.93 -4.05
C VAL A 283 -25.99 12.84 -4.25
N ASP A 284 -26.30 12.51 -5.51
CA ASP A 284 -27.22 11.42 -5.87
C ASP A 284 -26.66 10.05 -5.40
N ALA A 285 -25.37 9.80 -5.64
CA ALA A 285 -24.72 8.59 -5.18
C ALA A 285 -24.81 8.42 -3.65
N TRP A 286 -24.55 9.49 -2.89
CA TRP A 286 -24.70 9.49 -1.44
C TRP A 286 -26.13 9.23 -1.00
N LYS A 287 -27.11 9.96 -1.56
CA LYS A 287 -28.53 9.79 -1.19
C LYS A 287 -28.98 8.34 -1.36
N LYS A 288 -28.68 7.72 -2.52
CA LYS A 288 -29.03 6.32 -2.80
C LYS A 288 -28.30 5.35 -1.86
N ALA A 289 -26.99 5.52 -1.64
CA ALA A 289 -26.21 4.68 -0.73
C ALA A 289 -26.72 4.77 0.71
N TYR A 290 -27.10 5.97 1.17
CA TYR A 290 -27.66 6.18 2.49
C TYR A 290 -29.06 5.57 2.64
N GLU A 291 -29.92 5.70 1.63
CA GLU A 291 -31.27 5.11 1.64
C GLU A 291 -31.25 3.58 1.67
N ALA A 292 -30.17 2.94 1.19
CA ALA A 292 -30.03 1.49 1.17
C ALA A 292 -30.05 0.86 2.57
N ASP A 293 -29.38 1.49 3.56
CA ASP A 293 -29.39 1.04 4.96
C ASP A 293 -29.02 2.19 5.90
N LYS A 294 -30.02 2.96 6.30
CA LYS A 294 -29.87 4.10 7.23
C LYS A 294 -29.44 3.70 8.62
N VAL A 295 -29.74 2.47 9.01
CA VAL A 295 -29.46 1.97 10.37
C VAL A 295 -28.00 1.56 10.50
N SER A 296 -27.52 0.74 9.58
CA SER A 296 -26.15 0.21 9.67
C SER A 296 -25.09 1.25 9.38
N ILE A 297 -25.37 2.26 8.55
CA ILE A 297 -24.39 3.30 8.21
C ILE A 297 -24.05 4.21 9.41
N PHE A 298 -24.91 4.26 10.42
CA PHE A 298 -24.63 4.99 11.67
C PHE A 298 -23.37 4.44 12.37
N GLY A 299 -22.37 5.29 12.56
CA GLY A 299 -21.05 4.92 13.06
C GLY A 299 -20.19 4.18 12.03
N GLY A 300 -20.57 4.19 10.77
CA GLY A 300 -19.84 3.60 9.67
C GLY A 300 -18.83 4.56 9.03
N ILE A 301 -18.25 4.08 7.95
CA ILE A 301 -17.29 4.78 7.09
C ILE A 301 -17.96 5.04 5.74
N VAL A 302 -17.68 6.19 5.15
CA VAL A 302 -18.16 6.55 3.80
C VAL A 302 -16.96 6.83 2.91
N ALA A 303 -16.99 6.27 1.70
CA ALA A 303 -16.02 6.58 0.65
C ALA A 303 -16.76 6.96 -0.65
N VAL A 304 -16.25 8.00 -1.30
CA VAL A 304 -16.74 8.48 -2.60
C VAL A 304 -15.57 8.64 -3.57
N ASN A 305 -15.83 8.43 -4.88
CA ASN A 305 -14.80 8.59 -5.93
C ASN A 305 -14.87 9.95 -6.64
N ARG A 306 -15.53 10.93 -6.03
CA ARG A 306 -15.64 12.32 -6.51
C ARG A 306 -15.37 13.28 -5.38
N GLU A 307 -15.09 14.53 -5.75
CA GLU A 307 -14.93 15.62 -4.78
C GLU A 307 -16.17 15.78 -3.90
N VAL A 308 -15.94 15.87 -2.60
CA VAL A 308 -16.99 16.19 -1.63
C VAL A 308 -17.24 17.70 -1.66
N ASN A 309 -18.39 18.10 -2.16
CA ASN A 309 -18.84 19.49 -2.20
C ASN A 309 -19.68 19.85 -0.96
N LYS A 310 -20.04 21.14 -0.83
CA LYS A 310 -20.84 21.65 0.28
C LYS A 310 -22.16 20.90 0.44
N GLU A 311 -22.89 20.65 -0.67
CA GLU A 311 -24.22 20.02 -0.63
C GLU A 311 -24.17 18.63 0.00
N VAL A 312 -23.27 17.77 -0.49
CA VAL A 312 -23.14 16.41 0.07
C VAL A 312 -22.60 16.46 1.51
N ALA A 313 -21.73 17.42 1.84
CA ALA A 313 -21.22 17.61 3.19
C ALA A 313 -22.35 17.96 4.18
N GLU A 314 -23.27 18.84 3.79
CA GLU A 314 -24.46 19.20 4.59
C GLU A 314 -25.40 18.00 4.82
N LEU A 315 -25.53 17.11 3.82
CA LEU A 315 -26.31 15.88 3.93
C LEU A 315 -25.65 14.84 4.85
N MET A 316 -24.31 14.73 4.82
CA MET A 316 -23.55 13.81 5.67
C MET A 316 -23.44 14.29 7.12
N LYS A 317 -23.40 15.61 7.34
CA LYS A 317 -23.17 16.21 8.65
C LYS A 317 -24.13 15.76 9.76
N PRO A 318 -25.45 15.60 9.57
CA PRO A 318 -26.36 15.16 10.63
C PRO A 318 -26.10 13.75 11.13
N ILE A 319 -25.47 12.90 10.30
CA ILE A 319 -25.26 11.49 10.57
C ILE A 319 -23.96 11.32 11.37
N PHE A 320 -23.97 10.40 12.33
CA PHE A 320 -22.74 10.00 13.01
C PHE A 320 -21.94 9.08 12.08
N LEU A 321 -20.84 9.60 11.52
CA LEU A 321 -19.87 8.87 10.71
C LEU A 321 -18.50 8.91 11.39
N GLU A 322 -17.75 7.84 11.25
CA GLU A 322 -16.38 7.72 11.77
C GLU A 322 -15.36 8.34 10.81
N ILE A 323 -15.52 8.09 9.50
CA ILE A 323 -14.60 8.52 8.44
C ILE A 323 -15.39 8.89 7.20
N ILE A 324 -14.94 9.94 6.49
CA ILE A 324 -15.31 10.24 5.11
C ILE A 324 -14.03 10.27 4.27
N MET A 325 -13.99 9.52 3.18
CA MET A 325 -12.87 9.44 2.24
C MET A 325 -13.28 9.93 0.86
N ALA A 326 -12.44 10.76 0.26
CA ALA A 326 -12.65 11.31 -1.08
C ALA A 326 -11.31 11.64 -1.76
N PRO A 327 -11.26 11.81 -3.09
CA PRO A 327 -10.08 12.32 -3.78
C PRO A 327 -9.80 13.80 -3.43
N SER A 328 -10.83 14.58 -3.12
CA SER A 328 -10.73 15.98 -2.68
C SER A 328 -11.99 16.43 -1.95
N PHE A 329 -11.86 17.56 -1.26
CA PHE A 329 -12.94 18.25 -0.56
C PHE A 329 -12.88 19.73 -0.94
N THR A 330 -14.03 20.36 -1.20
CA THR A 330 -14.06 21.83 -1.36
C THR A 330 -13.86 22.52 0.00
N ASP A 331 -13.40 23.77 -0.02
CA ASP A 331 -13.20 24.54 1.22
C ASP A 331 -14.49 24.67 2.01
N GLU A 332 -15.62 24.88 1.34
CA GLU A 332 -16.95 24.98 1.96
C GLU A 332 -17.38 23.64 2.58
N ALA A 333 -17.02 22.51 1.95
CA ALA A 333 -17.29 21.19 2.53
C ALA A 333 -16.46 20.96 3.80
N LEU A 334 -15.21 21.38 3.81
CA LEU A 334 -14.35 21.33 4.98
C LEU A 334 -14.90 22.22 6.12
N GLU A 335 -15.36 23.45 5.82
CA GLU A 335 -16.01 24.32 6.82
C GLU A 335 -17.22 23.63 7.49
N VAL A 336 -18.02 22.90 6.70
CA VAL A 336 -19.18 22.17 7.20
C VAL A 336 -18.78 20.98 8.09
N LEU A 337 -17.86 20.12 7.59
CA LEU A 337 -17.53 18.84 8.22
C LEU A 337 -16.56 18.96 9.39
N CYS A 338 -15.62 19.91 9.36
CA CYS A 338 -14.64 20.14 10.44
C CYS A 338 -15.29 20.66 11.73
N THR A 339 -16.55 21.09 11.70
CA THR A 339 -17.34 21.36 12.91
C THR A 339 -17.47 20.12 13.81
N LYS A 340 -17.33 18.91 13.23
CA LYS A 340 -17.30 17.63 13.95
C LYS A 340 -15.85 17.23 14.26
N LYS A 341 -15.33 17.65 15.40
CA LYS A 341 -13.92 17.46 15.80
C LYS A 341 -13.41 16.01 15.78
N ASN A 342 -14.30 15.02 15.87
CA ASN A 342 -13.92 13.60 15.90
C ASN A 342 -14.05 12.90 14.54
N LEU A 343 -14.76 13.51 13.57
CA LEU A 343 -14.94 12.97 12.23
C LEU A 343 -13.61 13.02 11.48
N ARG A 344 -13.15 11.89 11.00
CA ARG A 344 -11.93 11.81 10.21
C ARG A 344 -12.24 12.09 8.76
N LEU A 345 -11.56 13.05 8.18
CA LEU A 345 -11.64 13.37 6.76
C LEU A 345 -10.32 12.97 6.12
N LEU A 346 -10.37 12.04 5.17
CA LEU A 346 -9.20 11.52 4.49
C LEU A 346 -9.25 11.87 3.01
N LYS A 347 -8.25 12.63 2.56
CA LYS A 347 -7.98 12.83 1.15
C LYS A 347 -7.09 11.70 0.66
N VAL A 348 -7.55 10.97 -0.35
CA VAL A 348 -6.90 9.76 -0.86
C VAL A 348 -6.64 9.91 -2.35
N ASP A 349 -5.44 9.58 -2.80
CA ASP A 349 -5.16 9.44 -4.22
C ASP A 349 -5.97 8.28 -4.79
N MET A 350 -6.92 8.58 -5.67
CA MET A 350 -7.80 7.64 -6.36
C MET A 350 -7.49 7.57 -7.86
N SER A 351 -6.26 7.85 -8.25
CA SER A 351 -5.79 7.66 -9.62
C SER A 351 -5.78 6.18 -10.00
N LYS A 352 -5.81 5.88 -11.31
CA LYS A 352 -5.76 4.49 -11.78
C LYS A 352 -4.46 3.81 -11.33
N GLU A 353 -4.57 2.69 -10.64
CA GLU A 353 -3.47 1.83 -10.26
C GLU A 353 -3.05 0.93 -11.41
N GLN A 354 -1.74 0.75 -11.60
CA GLN A 354 -1.18 -0.23 -12.53
C GLN A 354 -0.77 -1.48 -11.75
N GLY A 355 -1.67 -2.47 -11.70
CA GLY A 355 -1.41 -3.78 -11.11
C GLY A 355 -1.99 -3.97 -9.70
N GLY A 356 -2.02 -5.21 -9.24
CA GLY A 356 -2.48 -5.60 -7.91
C GLY A 356 -1.30 -5.89 -6.97
N HIS A 357 -1.55 -5.76 -5.68
CA HIS A 357 -0.60 -6.12 -4.63
C HIS A 357 -0.83 -7.56 -4.15
N ASN A 358 0.19 -8.13 -3.51
CA ASN A 358 0.00 -9.37 -2.79
C ASN A 358 -0.76 -9.12 -1.48
N MET A 359 -1.65 -10.05 -1.16
CA MET A 359 -2.29 -10.15 0.14
C MET A 359 -1.51 -11.14 1.00
N TYR A 360 -1.30 -10.78 2.27
CA TYR A 360 -0.57 -11.57 3.25
C TYR A 360 -1.49 -11.93 4.41
N VAL A 361 -1.60 -13.22 4.71
CA VAL A 361 -2.39 -13.70 5.84
C VAL A 361 -1.48 -14.50 6.78
N SER A 362 -1.32 -14.00 7.99
CA SER A 362 -0.55 -14.69 9.03
C SER A 362 -1.23 -15.99 9.45
N MET A 363 -0.45 -17.06 9.50
CA MET A 363 -0.85 -18.37 10.01
C MET A 363 0.09 -18.79 11.13
N ASN A 364 -0.33 -19.72 11.97
CA ASN A 364 0.56 -20.29 12.98
C ASN A 364 1.77 -20.95 12.31
N GLY A 365 2.94 -20.35 12.48
CA GLY A 365 4.19 -20.86 11.90
C GLY A 365 4.41 -20.57 10.42
N GLY A 366 3.58 -19.72 9.80
CA GLY A 366 3.70 -19.41 8.38
C GLY A 366 2.94 -18.17 7.93
N ILE A 367 2.97 -17.94 6.64
CA ILE A 367 2.24 -16.86 5.96
C ILE A 367 1.70 -17.38 4.63
N LEU A 368 0.43 -17.09 4.36
CA LEU A 368 -0.16 -17.30 3.04
C LEU A 368 0.02 -16.03 2.22
N VAL A 369 0.41 -16.20 0.98
CA VAL A 369 0.58 -15.11 0.01
C VAL A 369 -0.25 -15.43 -1.22
N GLN A 370 -1.09 -14.47 -1.63
CA GLN A 370 -1.84 -14.56 -2.88
C GLN A 370 -1.92 -13.18 -3.54
N ALA A 371 -2.12 -13.16 -4.86
CA ALA A 371 -2.46 -11.92 -5.56
C ALA A 371 -3.80 -11.39 -5.04
N GLN A 372 -3.91 -10.06 -4.98
CA GLN A 372 -5.18 -9.41 -4.71
C GLN A 372 -6.16 -9.72 -5.84
N ASP A 373 -7.42 -9.98 -5.50
CA ASP A 373 -8.49 -10.17 -6.48
C ASP A 373 -8.90 -8.81 -7.08
N ILE A 374 -8.18 -8.39 -8.12
CA ILE A 374 -8.42 -7.13 -8.85
C ILE A 374 -9.20 -7.35 -10.16
N ASP A 375 -9.20 -8.57 -10.68
CA ASP A 375 -9.89 -8.89 -11.91
C ASP A 375 -11.41 -8.92 -11.68
N THR A 376 -12.15 -8.23 -12.52
CA THR A 376 -13.60 -8.26 -12.54
C THR A 376 -14.07 -8.33 -13.99
N LYS A 377 -14.70 -9.45 -14.34
CA LYS A 377 -15.34 -9.58 -15.64
C LYS A 377 -16.58 -8.71 -15.69
N THR A 378 -16.67 -7.86 -16.71
CA THR A 378 -17.92 -7.14 -16.99
C THR A 378 -19.02 -8.14 -17.34
N VAL A 379 -20.18 -7.99 -16.74
CA VAL A 379 -21.33 -8.85 -16.98
C VAL A 379 -21.97 -8.49 -18.32
N VAL A 380 -22.03 -9.45 -19.24
CA VAL A 380 -22.55 -9.24 -20.60
C VAL A 380 -23.64 -10.27 -20.94
N ALA A 381 -24.51 -9.94 -21.89
CA ALA A 381 -25.66 -10.78 -22.27
C ALA A 381 -25.29 -12.20 -22.69
N ASP A 382 -24.10 -12.39 -23.29
CA ASP A 382 -23.62 -13.71 -23.73
C ASP A 382 -23.33 -14.69 -22.60
N MET A 383 -23.26 -14.21 -21.35
CA MET A 383 -23.15 -15.06 -20.15
C MET A 383 -24.47 -15.68 -19.71
N CYS A 384 -25.59 -15.35 -20.38
CA CYS A 384 -26.92 -15.83 -20.03
C CYS A 384 -27.11 -17.30 -20.36
N VAL A 385 -27.44 -18.09 -19.35
CA VAL A 385 -27.63 -19.54 -19.43
C VAL A 385 -29.11 -19.97 -19.41
N THR A 386 -30.05 -19.02 -19.24
CA THR A 386 -31.50 -19.26 -19.21
C THR A 386 -32.18 -18.90 -20.54
N GLU A 387 -33.44 -19.32 -20.70
CA GLU A 387 -34.29 -18.97 -21.85
C GLU A 387 -34.61 -17.48 -21.87
N ALA A 388 -35.03 -16.92 -20.73
CA ALA A 388 -35.24 -15.49 -20.54
C ALA A 388 -33.90 -14.74 -20.68
N LYS A 389 -33.90 -13.65 -21.44
CA LYS A 389 -32.70 -12.84 -21.69
C LYS A 389 -32.76 -11.54 -20.89
N PRO A 390 -31.61 -11.03 -20.42
CA PRO A 390 -31.58 -9.77 -19.68
C PRO A 390 -31.83 -8.56 -20.59
N CYS A 391 -32.58 -7.58 -20.10
CA CYS A 391 -32.62 -6.25 -20.71
C CYS A 391 -31.40 -5.43 -20.28
N GLU A 392 -31.12 -4.30 -20.96
CA GLU A 392 -29.97 -3.42 -20.68
C GLU A 392 -29.93 -2.96 -19.22
N LYS A 393 -31.09 -2.60 -18.67
CA LYS A 393 -31.19 -2.19 -17.26
C LYS A 393 -30.78 -3.30 -16.31
N GLN A 394 -31.25 -4.53 -16.57
CA GLN A 394 -30.84 -5.69 -15.77
C GLN A 394 -29.34 -5.98 -15.89
N LEU A 395 -28.75 -5.83 -17.08
CA LEU A 395 -27.31 -6.00 -17.27
C LEU A 395 -26.51 -5.00 -16.45
N THR A 396 -26.92 -3.73 -16.44
CA THR A 396 -26.29 -2.68 -15.62
C THR A 396 -26.35 -3.01 -14.12
N ASP A 397 -27.53 -3.41 -13.63
CA ASP A 397 -27.72 -3.77 -12.22
C ASP A 397 -27.00 -5.07 -11.86
N LEU A 398 -26.94 -6.06 -12.77
CA LEU A 398 -26.17 -7.30 -12.56
C LEU A 398 -24.66 -7.05 -12.51
N ASP A 399 -24.10 -6.18 -13.39
CA ASP A 399 -22.68 -5.82 -13.35
C ASP A 399 -22.34 -5.08 -12.05
N PHE A 400 -23.24 -4.17 -11.62
CA PHE A 400 -23.11 -3.52 -10.34
C PHE A 400 -23.13 -4.52 -9.17
N ALA A 401 -24.11 -5.43 -9.15
CA ALA A 401 -24.22 -6.46 -8.11
C ALA A 401 -22.97 -7.36 -8.07
N TRP A 402 -22.44 -7.71 -9.25
CA TRP A 402 -21.24 -8.52 -9.40
C TRP A 402 -19.99 -7.84 -8.81
N ARG A 403 -19.81 -6.56 -9.10
CA ARG A 403 -18.70 -5.77 -8.54
C ARG A 403 -18.81 -5.61 -7.02
N ILE A 404 -20.02 -5.41 -6.49
CA ILE A 404 -20.22 -5.25 -5.04
C ILE A 404 -20.04 -6.59 -4.31
N VAL A 405 -20.62 -7.70 -4.82
CA VAL A 405 -20.60 -9.00 -4.11
C VAL A 405 -19.18 -9.54 -3.94
N LYS A 406 -18.26 -9.24 -4.86
CA LYS A 406 -16.81 -9.52 -4.77
C LYS A 406 -16.18 -9.00 -3.46
N HIS A 407 -16.70 -7.91 -2.92
CA HIS A 407 -16.17 -7.27 -1.72
C HIS A 407 -16.90 -7.61 -0.43
N VAL A 408 -17.92 -8.46 -0.50
CA VAL A 408 -18.71 -8.93 0.65
C VAL A 408 -18.12 -10.25 1.18
N LYS A 409 -18.06 -10.42 2.51
CA LYS A 409 -17.58 -11.69 3.11
C LYS A 409 -18.45 -12.87 2.72
N SER A 410 -17.81 -13.94 2.28
CA SER A 410 -18.45 -15.21 1.86
C SER A 410 -19.11 -15.95 3.03
N ASN A 411 -20.21 -16.72 2.81
CA ASN A 411 -20.99 -16.67 1.56
C ASN A 411 -21.70 -15.33 1.43
N ALA A 412 -21.66 -14.75 0.23
CA ALA A 412 -22.14 -13.41 -0.02
C ALA A 412 -23.27 -13.38 -1.05
N ILE A 413 -24.31 -12.60 -0.73
CA ILE A 413 -25.41 -12.26 -1.65
C ILE A 413 -25.67 -10.76 -1.57
N VAL A 414 -25.86 -10.13 -2.72
CA VAL A 414 -26.23 -8.72 -2.83
C VAL A 414 -27.49 -8.58 -3.67
N VAL A 415 -28.48 -7.86 -3.16
CA VAL A 415 -29.72 -7.52 -3.88
C VAL A 415 -29.62 -6.07 -4.33
N VAL A 416 -29.89 -5.82 -5.61
CA VAL A 416 -29.65 -4.53 -6.28
C VAL A 416 -30.87 -4.10 -7.09
N LYS A 417 -31.05 -2.78 -7.17
CA LYS A 417 -31.97 -2.12 -8.08
C LYS A 417 -31.47 -0.72 -8.41
N ASP A 418 -31.58 -0.33 -9.68
CA ASP A 418 -31.29 1.03 -10.18
C ASP A 418 -29.88 1.52 -9.78
N GLY A 419 -28.88 0.62 -9.86
CA GLY A 419 -27.49 0.91 -9.52
C GLY A 419 -27.26 1.16 -8.03
N ALA A 420 -28.13 0.66 -7.15
CA ALA A 420 -27.98 0.74 -5.69
C ALA A 420 -28.25 -0.60 -5.02
N THR A 421 -27.52 -0.89 -3.96
CA THR A 421 -27.80 -2.06 -3.08
C THR A 421 -29.10 -1.81 -2.32
N LEU A 422 -29.88 -2.85 -2.12
CA LEU A 422 -31.07 -2.85 -1.24
C LEU A 422 -30.92 -3.83 -0.08
N GLY A 423 -30.04 -4.83 -0.22
CA GLY A 423 -29.76 -5.78 0.84
C GLY A 423 -28.46 -6.52 0.60
N VAL A 424 -27.76 -6.83 1.69
CA VAL A 424 -26.46 -7.49 1.68
C VAL A 424 -26.45 -8.61 2.72
N GLY A 425 -26.34 -9.85 2.26
CA GLY A 425 -26.08 -11.00 3.10
C GLY A 425 -24.58 -11.31 3.09
N ALA A 426 -23.94 -11.27 4.25
CA ALA A 426 -22.50 -11.41 4.37
C ALA A 426 -22.12 -12.47 5.41
N GLY A 427 -21.03 -13.21 5.16
CA GLY A 427 -20.36 -14.06 6.15
C GLY A 427 -21.19 -15.26 6.65
N GLN A 428 -22.10 -15.78 5.85
CA GLN A 428 -22.95 -16.87 6.25
C GLN A 428 -22.36 -18.25 5.91
N MET A 429 -22.62 -19.25 6.75
CA MET A 429 -22.13 -20.61 6.53
C MET A 429 -22.83 -21.32 5.35
N ASN A 430 -24.00 -20.86 4.94
CA ASN A 430 -24.68 -21.36 3.76
C ASN A 430 -25.24 -20.21 2.92
N ARG A 431 -25.38 -20.46 1.62
CA ARG A 431 -25.74 -19.44 0.64
C ARG A 431 -27.20 -19.00 0.73
N VAL A 432 -28.11 -19.94 0.95
CA VAL A 432 -29.54 -19.63 1.09
C VAL A 432 -29.79 -18.75 2.32
N GLY A 433 -29.05 -18.95 3.42
CA GLY A 433 -29.11 -18.08 4.59
C GLY A 433 -28.65 -16.65 4.28
N SER A 434 -27.58 -16.51 3.50
CA SER A 434 -27.11 -15.21 3.02
C SER A 434 -28.15 -14.53 2.11
N ALA A 435 -28.76 -15.29 1.20
CA ALA A 435 -29.82 -14.80 0.32
C ALA A 435 -31.03 -14.33 1.13
N LYS A 436 -31.44 -15.08 2.14
CA LYS A 436 -32.56 -14.70 3.01
C LYS A 436 -32.30 -13.37 3.70
N ILE A 437 -31.14 -13.16 4.29
CA ILE A 437 -30.77 -11.90 4.94
C ILE A 437 -30.85 -10.74 3.94
N ALA A 438 -30.24 -10.88 2.76
CA ALA A 438 -30.23 -9.84 1.75
C ALA A 438 -31.65 -9.48 1.23
N LEU A 439 -32.47 -10.49 1.02
CA LEU A 439 -33.85 -10.32 0.54
C LEU A 439 -34.77 -9.70 1.60
N GLU A 440 -34.66 -10.13 2.87
CA GLU A 440 -35.41 -9.52 3.99
C GLU A 440 -35.03 -8.05 4.20
N GLN A 441 -33.74 -7.68 4.07
CA GLN A 441 -33.30 -6.29 4.12
C GLN A 441 -33.89 -5.49 2.96
N ALA A 442 -33.85 -6.02 1.74
CA ALA A 442 -34.41 -5.37 0.56
C ALA A 442 -35.92 -5.16 0.69
N GLU A 443 -36.65 -6.16 1.24
CA GLU A 443 -38.09 -6.04 1.50
C GLU A 443 -38.39 -4.95 2.52
N ALA A 444 -37.64 -4.91 3.62
CA ALA A 444 -37.80 -3.89 4.65
C ALA A 444 -37.57 -2.48 4.10
N ALA A 445 -36.46 -2.27 3.34
CA ALA A 445 -36.15 -0.98 2.72
C ALA A 445 -37.23 -0.52 1.73
N LEU A 446 -37.74 -1.41 0.90
CA LEU A 446 -38.81 -1.08 -0.05
C LEU A 446 -40.14 -0.78 0.65
N LYS A 447 -40.47 -1.52 1.71
CA LYS A 447 -41.68 -1.31 2.51
C LYS A 447 -41.70 0.06 3.19
N GLU A 448 -40.56 0.56 3.65
CA GLU A 448 -40.45 1.90 4.23
C GLU A 448 -40.90 3.02 3.26
N VAL A 449 -40.66 2.80 1.96
CA VAL A 449 -41.11 3.74 0.88
C VAL A 449 -42.40 3.34 0.21
N GLY A 450 -43.16 2.41 0.80
CA GLY A 450 -44.50 2.00 0.32
C GLY A 450 -44.48 1.15 -0.94
N LYS A 451 -43.38 0.43 -1.24
CA LYS A 451 -43.21 -0.39 -2.44
C LYS A 451 -43.31 -1.88 -2.11
N ASP A 452 -43.87 -2.66 -3.05
CA ASP A 452 -43.91 -4.11 -2.98
C ASP A 452 -42.68 -4.69 -3.67
N ILE A 453 -41.85 -5.45 -2.91
CA ILE A 453 -40.63 -6.06 -3.41
C ILE A 453 -40.87 -6.89 -4.69
N LYS A 454 -42.02 -7.56 -4.81
CA LYS A 454 -42.36 -8.42 -5.96
C LYS A 454 -42.57 -7.65 -7.25
N ALA A 455 -42.92 -6.37 -7.15
CA ALA A 455 -43.20 -5.50 -8.29
C ALA A 455 -41.95 -4.77 -8.81
N GLU A 456 -40.86 -4.75 -8.05
CA GLU A 456 -39.73 -3.86 -8.29
C GLU A 456 -38.69 -4.40 -9.29
N GLY A 457 -38.73 -5.70 -9.64
CA GLY A 457 -37.84 -6.28 -10.65
C GLY A 457 -36.36 -6.32 -10.24
N LEU A 458 -36.11 -6.74 -9.02
CA LEU A 458 -34.78 -6.79 -8.42
C LEU A 458 -33.83 -7.73 -9.15
N VAL A 459 -32.52 -7.47 -9.00
CA VAL A 459 -31.45 -8.40 -9.39
C VAL A 459 -30.66 -8.88 -8.17
N LEU A 460 -30.03 -10.04 -8.30
CA LEU A 460 -29.26 -10.68 -7.23
C LEU A 460 -27.88 -11.10 -7.74
N GLY A 461 -26.82 -10.73 -7.01
CA GLY A 461 -25.45 -11.16 -7.24
C GLY A 461 -24.99 -12.14 -6.16
N SER A 462 -24.24 -13.18 -6.57
CA SER A 462 -23.66 -14.19 -5.67
C SER A 462 -22.17 -14.38 -5.94
N ASP A 463 -21.34 -14.38 -4.89
CA ASP A 463 -19.89 -14.54 -4.95
C ASP A 463 -19.43 -15.96 -5.36
N GLY A 464 -20.31 -16.95 -5.22
CA GLY A 464 -20.08 -18.36 -5.53
C GLY A 464 -21.28 -19.02 -6.19
N PHE A 465 -21.08 -20.23 -6.73
CA PHE A 465 -22.13 -21.01 -7.38
C PHE A 465 -23.23 -21.46 -6.40
N PHE A 466 -24.38 -21.79 -6.94
CA PHE A 466 -25.47 -22.39 -6.17
C PHE A 466 -25.31 -23.91 -6.09
N PRO A 467 -25.16 -24.49 -4.88
CA PRO A 467 -25.04 -25.94 -4.74
C PRO A 467 -26.38 -26.66 -4.99
N PHE A 468 -27.49 -25.95 -4.81
CA PHE A 468 -28.87 -26.41 -4.97
C PHE A 468 -29.73 -25.30 -5.57
N ASP A 469 -30.98 -25.63 -5.94
CA ASP A 469 -31.96 -24.67 -6.49
C ASP A 469 -32.71 -23.87 -5.41
N ASP A 470 -32.41 -24.11 -4.14
CA ASP A 470 -33.05 -23.46 -2.99
C ASP A 470 -32.90 -21.93 -3.00
N THR A 471 -31.71 -21.43 -3.35
CA THR A 471 -31.44 -19.99 -3.45
C THR A 471 -32.23 -19.33 -4.59
N VAL A 472 -32.40 -20.03 -5.73
CA VAL A 472 -33.21 -19.56 -6.86
C VAL A 472 -34.71 -19.57 -6.49
N THR A 473 -35.13 -20.61 -5.78
CA THR A 473 -36.53 -20.73 -5.29
C THR A 473 -36.86 -19.58 -4.35
N LEU A 474 -35.99 -19.30 -3.38
CA LEU A 474 -36.17 -18.19 -2.45
C LEU A 474 -36.18 -16.85 -3.17
N ALA A 475 -35.24 -16.61 -4.12
CA ALA A 475 -35.18 -15.40 -4.91
C ALA A 475 -36.48 -15.14 -5.71
N ALA A 476 -37.07 -16.20 -6.27
CA ALA A 476 -38.35 -16.15 -6.96
C ALA A 476 -39.52 -15.71 -6.04
N GLU A 477 -39.55 -16.20 -4.80
CA GLU A 477 -40.57 -15.83 -3.80
C GLU A 477 -40.58 -14.33 -3.50
N TYR A 478 -39.40 -13.70 -3.53
CA TYR A 478 -39.21 -12.25 -3.35
C TYR A 478 -39.29 -11.44 -4.65
N GLY A 479 -39.58 -12.08 -5.78
CA GLY A 479 -39.79 -11.37 -7.06
C GLY A 479 -38.51 -10.94 -7.80
N VAL A 480 -37.36 -11.55 -7.47
CA VAL A 480 -36.10 -11.35 -8.22
C VAL A 480 -36.31 -11.74 -9.69
N LYS A 481 -35.81 -10.93 -10.61
CA LYS A 481 -35.97 -11.13 -12.07
C LYS A 481 -34.68 -11.54 -12.77
N ALA A 482 -33.52 -11.24 -12.18
CA ALA A 482 -32.27 -11.64 -12.78
C ALA A 482 -31.22 -11.97 -11.69
N ILE A 483 -30.35 -12.93 -11.99
CA ILE A 483 -29.30 -13.44 -11.10
C ILE A 483 -27.98 -13.47 -11.86
N VAL A 484 -26.89 -13.04 -11.20
CA VAL A 484 -25.50 -13.28 -11.64
C VAL A 484 -24.77 -14.11 -10.60
N GLN A 485 -24.09 -15.15 -11.07
CA GLN A 485 -23.29 -16.04 -10.24
C GLN A 485 -22.15 -16.66 -11.07
N PRO A 486 -21.11 -17.27 -10.47
CA PRO A 486 -19.99 -17.80 -11.25
C PRO A 486 -20.32 -19.05 -12.08
N GLY A 487 -21.28 -19.86 -11.68
CA GLY A 487 -21.42 -21.21 -12.22
C GLY A 487 -20.33 -22.17 -11.73
N GLY A 488 -20.35 -23.41 -12.25
CA GLY A 488 -19.35 -24.43 -11.93
C GLY A 488 -19.77 -25.43 -10.85
N SER A 489 -21.03 -25.43 -10.45
CA SER A 489 -21.63 -26.50 -9.64
C SER A 489 -21.92 -27.75 -10.49
N VAL A 490 -21.77 -28.93 -9.92
CA VAL A 490 -22.23 -30.20 -10.53
C VAL A 490 -23.74 -30.15 -10.77
N ARG A 491 -24.47 -29.31 -10.05
CA ARG A 491 -25.93 -29.14 -10.10
C ARG A 491 -26.37 -27.79 -10.70
N ASP A 492 -25.56 -27.17 -11.52
CA ASP A 492 -25.93 -25.92 -12.21
C ASP A 492 -27.21 -26.09 -13.04
N GLU A 493 -27.39 -27.24 -13.66
CA GLU A 493 -28.61 -27.58 -14.44
C GLU A 493 -29.90 -27.49 -13.60
N ASP A 494 -29.87 -27.90 -12.33
CA ASP A 494 -31.01 -27.79 -11.43
C ASP A 494 -31.38 -26.31 -11.18
N SER A 495 -30.38 -25.48 -10.93
CA SER A 495 -30.55 -24.04 -10.72
C SER A 495 -31.04 -23.31 -11.97
N VAL A 496 -30.50 -23.66 -13.14
CA VAL A 496 -30.91 -23.08 -14.44
C VAL A 496 -32.36 -23.50 -14.76
N LYS A 497 -32.70 -24.78 -14.55
CA LYS A 497 -34.07 -25.28 -14.74
C LYS A 497 -35.05 -24.53 -13.83
N LYS A 498 -34.72 -24.39 -12.55
CA LYS A 498 -35.55 -23.62 -11.60
C LYS A 498 -35.70 -22.17 -12.01
N ALA A 499 -34.64 -21.51 -12.47
CA ALA A 499 -34.69 -20.17 -12.96
C ALA A 499 -35.62 -20.03 -14.18
N ASN A 500 -35.55 -20.96 -15.13
CA ASN A 500 -36.48 -21.01 -16.29
C ASN A 500 -37.93 -21.20 -15.85
N GLU A 501 -38.22 -22.14 -14.92
CA GLU A 501 -39.57 -22.36 -14.36
C GLU A 501 -40.14 -21.09 -13.72
N CYS A 502 -39.29 -20.28 -13.07
CA CYS A 502 -39.67 -19.04 -12.39
C CYS A 502 -39.61 -17.79 -13.29
N GLY A 503 -39.17 -17.92 -14.54
CA GLY A 503 -38.99 -16.79 -15.47
C GLY A 503 -37.88 -15.83 -15.03
N ILE A 504 -36.84 -16.33 -14.34
CA ILE A 504 -35.70 -15.59 -13.90
C ILE A 504 -34.57 -15.71 -14.91
N THR A 505 -33.96 -14.60 -15.29
CA THR A 505 -32.74 -14.57 -16.10
C THR A 505 -31.53 -14.93 -15.24
N MET A 506 -30.70 -15.86 -15.68
CA MET A 506 -29.45 -16.23 -14.96
C MET A 506 -28.23 -16.09 -15.85
N LEU A 507 -27.22 -15.45 -15.33
CA LEU A 507 -25.92 -15.26 -15.98
C LEU A 507 -24.81 -15.94 -15.18
N CYS A 508 -23.91 -16.66 -15.88
CA CYS A 508 -22.76 -17.33 -15.30
C CYS A 508 -21.46 -16.70 -15.78
N THR A 509 -20.69 -16.11 -14.87
CA THR A 509 -19.46 -15.39 -15.21
C THR A 509 -18.25 -16.31 -15.44
N GLY A 510 -18.30 -17.53 -14.91
CA GLY A 510 -17.17 -18.46 -14.89
C GLY A 510 -16.01 -18.03 -13.97
N MET A 511 -16.22 -17.03 -13.12
CA MET A 511 -15.22 -16.50 -12.19
C MET A 511 -15.85 -16.39 -10.79
N ARG A 512 -15.17 -16.92 -9.78
CA ARG A 512 -15.61 -16.91 -8.39
C ARG A 512 -14.84 -15.84 -7.62
N HIS A 513 -15.51 -15.15 -6.68
CA HIS A 513 -14.93 -14.09 -5.86
C HIS A 513 -15.12 -14.35 -4.35
N PHE A 514 -14.48 -15.40 -3.83
CA PHE A 514 -14.55 -15.67 -2.39
C PHE A 514 -13.68 -14.68 -1.60
N LYS A 515 -14.24 -14.18 -0.50
CA LYS A 515 -13.56 -13.30 0.46
C LYS A 515 -13.84 -13.78 1.89
N HIS A 516 -12.83 -14.24 2.58
CA HIS A 516 -12.93 -14.75 3.95
C HIS A 516 -12.31 -13.79 4.98
#